data_886e1762ddd0382c77c9e24ce8f5afa2
#
_entry.id   886e1762ddd0382c77c9e24ce8f5afa2
#
_cell.length_a   1.000
_cell.length_b   1.000
_cell.length_c   1.000
_cell.angle_alpha   90.00
_cell.angle_beta   90.00
_cell.angle_gamma   90.00
#
_symmetry.space_group_name_H-M   'P 1'
#
loop_
_entity.id
_entity.type
_entity.pdbx_description
1 polymer ?
#
loop_
_entity_poly.entity_id
_entity_poly.type
_entity_poly.pdbx_seq_one_letter_code
_entity_poly.pdbx_strand_id
1 'polypeptide(L)'
;MKKNLISLAAMSLSSLILSCSSSEDAVDLSEAKTVVNMLSEPIPINLTTEQQVFVNDNNQFTMKFLKTVNDVDQSGKSFIYSPLSITYVLGMVNDAAEGETERELEQTLGFHEGGIQAVNDYCKKLIDGLPKVDEKVTLDIANAIFLNKDYTLKPQFEQDMQTYYNAKAEALDFSASSTLNHINGWCNEKTNGMIPTILDEVDPMMVSYLLNAIYFKADWASKFDQKNTKEETFTTEKGSTTLPLMHQNVLISYLKTNSYSAVILPYGSGLWNMTVLLPEKGKTTDDVIKEMTQSSFFNNPGWCETGGNYFEGYEVDLKLPRFETSSDTDLLEGGLVRLMQKMGIKLAFDSYYAEIPNMCDRPVYIDMMRQKAKIKVNEEGSEAAAVTVVGVKNESTVQEPIKYPKATFHANRPFVYVIGEASSGVILFVGKYTGR
;
A
#
# COMPACT_ATOMS: atom_id res chain seq x y z
N MET A 1 53.23 -15.95 6.23
CA MET A 1 53.35 -17.12 5.31
C MET A 1 51.97 -17.62 4.94
N LYS A 2 51.81 -17.81 3.64
CA LYS A 2 50.70 -18.44 2.87
C LYS A 2 49.36 -17.65 2.73
N LYS A 3 49.31 -16.97 1.61
CA LYS A 3 48.13 -16.58 0.82
C LYS A 3 47.38 -17.81 0.31
N ASN A 4 46.06 -17.81 0.31
CA ASN A 4 45.28 -18.62 -0.65
C ASN A 4 44.26 -17.73 -1.36
N LEU A 5 44.53 -17.47 -2.62
CA LEU A 5 43.58 -17.07 -3.65
C LEU A 5 42.65 -18.25 -3.95
N ILE A 6 41.36 -17.99 -4.09
CA ILE A 6 40.45 -18.90 -4.79
C ILE A 6 39.96 -18.17 -6.05
N SER A 7 40.25 -18.82 -7.16
CA SER A 7 40.08 -18.44 -8.56
C SER A 7 38.61 -18.62 -8.99
N LEU A 8 38.10 -17.64 -9.74
CA LEU A 8 36.90 -17.78 -10.58
C LEU A 8 37.21 -18.79 -11.73
N ALA A 9 36.34 -19.78 -11.87
CA ALA A 9 36.30 -20.63 -13.06
C ALA A 9 35.11 -20.23 -13.94
N ALA A 10 35.40 -19.57 -15.04
CA ALA A 10 34.48 -19.40 -16.17
C ALA A 10 34.40 -20.72 -16.94
N MET A 11 33.23 -21.32 -17.08
CA MET A 11 33.00 -22.44 -18.01
C MET A 11 32.43 -21.91 -19.31
N SER A 12 33.26 -21.98 -20.35
CA SER A 12 32.88 -21.84 -21.75
C SER A 12 32.24 -23.14 -22.24
N LEU A 13 31.06 -23.09 -22.80
CA LEU A 13 30.44 -24.21 -23.52
C LEU A 13 30.75 -24.07 -25.01
N SER A 14 31.57 -24.95 -25.51
CA SER A 14 31.89 -25.09 -26.93
C SER A 14 30.91 -26.03 -27.63
N SER A 15 30.50 -25.59 -28.78
CA SER A 15 29.67 -26.20 -29.80
C SER A 15 30.11 -27.60 -30.27
N LEU A 16 29.14 -28.49 -30.45
CA LEU A 16 29.29 -29.67 -31.34
C LEU A 16 28.24 -29.58 -32.46
N ILE A 17 28.78 -29.37 -33.67
CA ILE A 17 28.06 -29.46 -34.93
C ILE A 17 28.11 -30.92 -35.39
N LEU A 18 26.97 -31.55 -35.67
CA LEU A 18 26.90 -32.73 -36.51
C LEU A 18 25.95 -32.45 -37.67
N SER A 19 26.54 -32.47 -38.83
CA SER A 19 25.93 -32.39 -40.15
C SER A 19 25.25 -33.71 -40.54
N CYS A 20 24.05 -33.64 -41.13
CA CYS A 20 23.65 -34.48 -42.26
C CYS A 20 22.58 -33.81 -43.10
N SER A 21 22.83 -33.86 -44.40
CA SER A 21 22.15 -33.20 -45.50
C SER A 21 20.80 -33.78 -45.88
N SER A 22 19.83 -32.97 -46.32
CA SER A 22 19.29 -32.95 -47.68
C SER A 22 18.06 -32.03 -47.82
N SER A 23 18.16 -31.17 -48.84
CA SER A 23 17.13 -30.53 -49.67
C SER A 23 16.13 -29.55 -49.09
N GLU A 24 16.34 -28.29 -49.51
CA GLU A 24 15.37 -27.30 -50.04
C GLU A 24 14.22 -26.86 -49.15
N ASP A 25 14.45 -25.80 -48.42
CA ASP A 25 13.84 -24.47 -48.51
C ASP A 25 14.49 -23.58 -47.44
N ALA A 26 15.37 -22.68 -47.91
CA ALA A 26 16.01 -21.71 -47.03
C ALA A 26 15.02 -20.64 -46.63
N VAL A 27 14.39 -20.82 -45.47
CA VAL A 27 13.77 -19.73 -44.77
C VAL A 27 14.87 -18.92 -44.08
N ASP A 28 15.02 -17.68 -44.50
CA ASP A 28 15.95 -16.70 -43.96
C ASP A 28 15.67 -16.46 -42.47
N LEU A 29 16.48 -17.06 -41.62
CA LEU A 29 16.40 -16.95 -40.16
C LEU A 29 17.16 -15.72 -39.60
N SER A 30 17.48 -14.73 -40.45
CA SER A 30 18.31 -13.58 -40.06
C SER A 30 17.58 -12.46 -39.31
N GLU A 31 16.25 -12.53 -39.09
CA GLU A 31 15.49 -11.49 -38.39
C GLU A 31 14.57 -11.97 -37.27
N ALA A 32 14.77 -13.13 -36.70
CA ALA A 32 14.19 -13.43 -35.38
C ALA A 32 15.06 -12.78 -34.31
N LYS A 33 15.02 -11.45 -34.19
CA LYS A 33 15.35 -10.79 -32.93
C LYS A 33 14.36 -11.29 -31.90
N THR A 34 14.74 -12.34 -31.19
CA THR A 34 14.13 -12.69 -29.92
C THR A 34 14.39 -11.51 -29.00
N VAL A 35 13.46 -10.55 -28.96
CA VAL A 35 13.33 -9.63 -27.86
C VAL A 35 12.89 -10.51 -26.69
N VAL A 36 13.85 -11.10 -26.00
CA VAL A 36 13.68 -11.51 -24.63
C VAL A 36 13.43 -10.21 -23.90
N ASN A 37 12.16 -9.83 -23.73
CA ASN A 37 11.77 -8.90 -22.71
C ASN A 37 12.30 -9.53 -21.41
N MET A 38 13.49 -9.11 -20.97
CA MET A 38 13.91 -9.29 -19.60
C MET A 38 12.91 -8.48 -18.78
N LEU A 39 11.84 -9.17 -18.33
CA LEU A 39 11.04 -8.64 -17.23
C LEU A 39 12.05 -8.45 -16.11
N SER A 40 12.25 -7.21 -15.67
CA SER A 40 13.14 -6.93 -14.56
C SER A 40 12.65 -7.73 -13.35
N GLU A 41 13.58 -8.41 -12.70
CA GLU A 41 13.30 -9.05 -11.43
C GLU A 41 12.86 -7.98 -10.45
N PRO A 42 11.84 -8.26 -9.61
CA PRO A 42 11.41 -7.31 -8.60
C PRO A 42 12.56 -6.97 -7.64
N ILE A 43 12.64 -5.70 -7.22
CA ILE A 43 13.73 -5.18 -6.40
C ILE A 43 13.27 -5.14 -4.93
N PRO A 44 13.68 -6.10 -4.07
CA PRO A 44 13.30 -6.09 -2.66
C PRO A 44 13.82 -4.86 -1.92
N ILE A 45 13.06 -4.38 -0.95
CA ILE A 45 13.52 -3.33 -0.05
C ILE A 45 14.36 -3.94 1.06
N ASN A 46 15.66 -3.67 1.05
CA ASN A 46 16.57 -4.11 2.11
C ASN A 46 16.56 -3.09 3.26
N LEU A 47 15.93 -3.46 4.34
CA LEU A 47 15.87 -2.67 5.59
C LEU A 47 16.98 -3.08 6.55
N THR A 48 17.47 -2.13 7.34
CA THR A 48 18.29 -2.42 8.52
C THR A 48 17.44 -3.05 9.62
N THR A 49 18.06 -3.65 10.63
CA THR A 49 17.33 -4.20 11.78
C THR A 49 16.51 -3.14 12.50
N GLU A 50 17.04 -1.92 12.64
CA GLU A 50 16.34 -0.77 13.22
C GLU A 50 15.13 -0.35 12.37
N GLN A 51 15.30 -0.23 11.05
CA GLN A 51 14.21 0.09 10.13
C GLN A 51 13.13 -1.00 10.13
N GLN A 52 13.49 -2.27 10.34
CA GLN A 52 12.51 -3.34 10.48
C GLN A 52 11.69 -3.22 11.77
N VAL A 53 12.27 -2.72 12.85
CA VAL A 53 11.52 -2.38 14.09
C VAL A 53 10.49 -1.29 13.77
N PHE A 54 10.89 -0.21 13.08
CA PHE A 54 9.95 0.83 12.67
C PHE A 54 8.80 0.30 11.81
N VAL A 55 9.06 -0.63 10.87
CA VAL A 55 7.98 -1.27 10.10
C VAL A 55 7.01 -1.99 11.02
N ASN A 56 7.52 -2.80 11.96
CA ASN A 56 6.68 -3.59 12.86
C ASN A 56 5.80 -2.68 13.74
N ASP A 57 6.38 -1.62 14.28
CA ASP A 57 5.66 -0.69 15.16
C ASP A 57 4.67 0.18 14.35
N ASN A 58 5.05 0.59 13.14
CA ASN A 58 4.14 1.30 12.25
C ASN A 58 3.00 0.41 11.73
N ASN A 59 3.22 -0.89 11.58
CA ASN A 59 2.13 -1.84 11.33
C ASN A 59 1.16 -1.94 12.53
N GLN A 60 1.65 -1.83 13.78
CA GLN A 60 0.78 -1.73 14.96
C GLN A 60 -0.04 -0.44 14.95
N PHE A 61 0.57 0.70 14.60
CA PHE A 61 -0.16 1.95 14.35
C PHE A 61 -1.25 1.73 13.30
N THR A 62 -0.94 1.06 12.19
CA THR A 62 -1.88 0.74 11.12
C THR A 62 -3.07 -0.08 11.62
N MET A 63 -2.84 -1.11 12.43
CA MET A 63 -3.92 -1.92 13.00
C MET A 63 -4.78 -1.11 14.00
N LYS A 64 -4.15 -0.29 14.83
CA LYS A 64 -4.86 0.62 15.74
C LYS A 64 -5.69 1.65 14.96
N PHE A 65 -5.15 2.17 13.87
CA PHE A 65 -5.86 3.08 12.97
C PHE A 65 -7.11 2.41 12.36
N LEU A 66 -6.94 1.22 11.75
CA LEU A 66 -8.04 0.45 11.16
C LEU A 66 -9.17 0.22 12.18
N LYS A 67 -8.80 -0.19 13.40
CA LYS A 67 -9.77 -0.38 14.48
C LYS A 67 -10.46 0.92 14.85
N THR A 68 -9.72 2.02 15.02
CA THR A 68 -10.28 3.31 15.44
C THR A 68 -11.22 3.87 14.38
N VAL A 69 -10.86 3.75 13.08
CA VAL A 69 -11.77 4.12 11.98
C VAL A 69 -13.05 3.29 12.04
N ASN A 70 -12.91 1.97 12.16
CA ASN A 70 -14.07 1.07 12.19
C ASN A 70 -15.00 1.35 13.38
N ASP A 71 -14.45 1.78 14.53
CA ASP A 71 -15.21 2.12 15.71
C ASP A 71 -15.98 3.47 15.56
N VAL A 72 -15.44 4.42 14.78
CA VAL A 72 -16.05 5.74 14.58
C VAL A 72 -16.93 5.85 13.35
N ASP A 73 -16.67 5.04 12.33
CA ASP A 73 -17.45 5.05 11.08
C ASP A 73 -18.77 4.31 11.26
N GLN A 74 -19.83 5.06 11.52
CA GLN A 74 -21.19 4.52 11.66
C GLN A 74 -21.95 4.43 10.33
N SER A 75 -21.30 4.73 9.21
CA SER A 75 -21.95 4.75 7.88
C SER A 75 -22.37 3.36 7.41
N GLY A 76 -21.67 2.32 7.85
CA GLY A 76 -21.81 0.95 7.36
C GLY A 76 -21.40 0.79 5.89
N LYS A 77 -20.67 1.77 5.32
CA LYS A 77 -20.14 1.73 3.96
C LYS A 77 -18.77 1.06 3.91
N SER A 78 -18.37 0.73 2.70
CA SER A 78 -16.99 0.34 2.42
C SER A 78 -16.03 1.52 2.63
N PHE A 79 -14.80 1.23 3.07
CA PHE A 79 -13.75 2.24 3.18
C PHE A 79 -12.38 1.66 2.80
N ILE A 80 -11.46 2.57 2.47
CA ILE A 80 -10.04 2.31 2.26
C ILE A 80 -9.23 3.49 2.78
N TYR A 81 -8.13 3.21 3.49
CA TYR A 81 -7.18 4.22 3.95
C TYR A 81 -5.75 3.72 3.79
N SER A 82 -4.80 4.66 3.74
CA SER A 82 -3.37 4.39 3.76
C SER A 82 -2.73 4.96 5.03
N PRO A 83 -2.63 4.18 6.11
CA PRO A 83 -1.98 4.63 7.34
C PRO A 83 -0.50 4.95 7.14
N LEU A 84 0.21 4.24 6.25
CA LEU A 84 1.60 4.56 5.90
C LEU A 84 1.74 5.99 5.35
N SER A 85 0.83 6.42 4.50
CA SER A 85 0.83 7.79 3.99
C SER A 85 0.57 8.83 5.09
N ILE A 86 -0.29 8.49 6.08
CA ILE A 86 -0.49 9.32 7.27
C ILE A 86 0.79 9.39 8.10
N THR A 87 1.51 8.27 8.24
CA THR A 87 2.82 8.22 8.90
C THR A 87 3.82 9.17 8.24
N TYR A 88 3.87 9.26 6.92
CA TYR A 88 4.77 10.19 6.24
C TYR A 88 4.41 11.65 6.53
N VAL A 89 3.12 12.01 6.46
CA VAL A 89 2.68 13.38 6.77
C VAL A 89 2.98 13.76 8.21
N LEU A 90 2.74 12.85 9.15
CA LEU A 90 3.04 13.09 10.56
C LEU A 90 4.56 13.03 10.85
N GLY A 91 5.32 12.25 10.08
CA GLY A 91 6.79 12.28 10.09
C GLY A 91 7.35 13.65 9.70
N MET A 92 6.74 14.32 8.71
CA MET A 92 7.09 15.70 8.36
C MET A 92 6.83 16.68 9.51
N VAL A 93 5.74 16.47 10.27
CA VAL A 93 5.46 17.29 11.47
C VAL A 93 6.46 16.96 12.57
N ASN A 94 6.82 15.69 12.74
CA ASN A 94 7.82 15.24 13.70
C ASN A 94 9.19 15.85 13.46
N ASP A 95 9.60 16.01 12.20
CA ASP A 95 10.84 16.69 11.81
C ASP A 95 10.92 18.14 12.30
N ALA A 96 9.76 18.78 12.41
CA ALA A 96 9.64 20.16 12.87
C ALA A 96 9.32 20.30 14.36
N ALA A 97 8.92 19.19 15.02
CA ALA A 97 8.46 19.20 16.41
C ALA A 97 9.62 19.12 17.40
N GLU A 98 9.33 19.52 18.63
CA GLU A 98 10.22 19.36 19.80
C GLU A 98 9.39 18.96 21.03
N GLY A 99 10.07 18.50 22.07
CA GLY A 99 9.51 18.33 23.40
C GLY A 99 8.40 17.27 23.50
N GLU A 100 7.25 17.68 24.07
CA GLU A 100 6.14 16.76 24.27
C GLU A 100 5.39 16.47 22.97
N THR A 101 5.33 17.41 22.05
CA THR A 101 4.70 17.22 20.73
C THR A 101 5.43 16.15 19.92
N GLU A 102 6.76 16.22 19.85
CA GLU A 102 7.62 15.22 19.22
C GLU A 102 7.39 13.84 19.86
N ARG A 103 7.37 13.77 21.19
CA ARG A 103 7.17 12.51 21.91
C ARG A 103 5.81 11.86 21.66
N GLU A 104 4.71 12.64 21.60
CA GLU A 104 3.39 12.10 21.25
C GLU A 104 3.36 11.54 19.82
N LEU A 105 4.03 12.21 18.87
CA LEU A 105 4.16 11.75 17.48
C LEU A 105 4.96 10.44 17.43
N GLU A 106 6.16 10.41 17.99
CA GLU A 106 7.02 9.23 17.99
C GLU A 106 6.36 8.02 18.66
N GLN A 107 5.76 8.20 19.84
CA GLN A 107 5.07 7.12 20.55
C GLN A 107 3.88 6.56 19.77
N THR A 108 3.14 7.43 19.08
CA THR A 108 1.95 6.99 18.36
C THR A 108 2.30 6.29 17.04
N LEU A 109 3.33 6.77 16.34
CA LEU A 109 3.77 6.25 15.05
C LEU A 109 4.73 5.05 15.17
N GLY A 110 5.26 4.79 16.36
CA GLY A 110 6.22 3.71 16.60
C GLY A 110 7.68 4.08 16.33
N PHE A 111 8.05 5.34 16.48
CA PHE A 111 9.41 5.83 16.26
C PHE A 111 10.15 5.99 17.60
N HIS A 112 10.39 4.88 18.29
CA HIS A 112 10.88 4.93 19.67
C HIS A 112 12.41 5.06 19.81
N GLU A 113 13.18 4.86 18.74
CA GLU A 113 14.63 4.81 18.78
C GLU A 113 15.26 5.62 17.63
N GLY A 114 16.54 5.99 17.79
CA GLY A 114 17.35 6.60 16.74
C GLY A 114 17.13 8.09 16.51
N GLY A 115 16.11 8.70 17.10
CA GLY A 115 15.78 10.12 16.93
C GLY A 115 15.34 10.49 15.51
N ILE A 116 15.15 11.79 15.27
CA ILE A 116 14.55 12.29 14.01
C ILE A 116 15.32 11.88 12.75
N GLN A 117 16.64 11.78 12.80
CA GLN A 117 17.43 11.38 11.63
C GLN A 117 17.09 9.93 11.20
N ALA A 118 16.94 9.00 12.14
CA ALA A 118 16.58 7.61 11.84
C ALA A 118 15.16 7.52 11.26
N VAL A 119 14.22 8.33 11.76
CA VAL A 119 12.86 8.45 11.24
C VAL A 119 12.88 8.98 9.79
N ASN A 120 13.62 10.07 9.54
CA ASN A 120 13.76 10.66 8.23
C ASN A 120 14.39 9.68 7.22
N ASP A 121 15.45 8.99 7.60
CA ASP A 121 16.11 8.00 6.75
C ASP A 121 15.21 6.79 6.45
N TYR A 122 14.41 6.34 7.43
CA TYR A 122 13.40 5.31 7.23
C TYR A 122 12.31 5.74 6.26
N CYS A 123 11.70 6.91 6.47
CA CYS A 123 10.67 7.44 5.58
C CYS A 123 11.20 7.60 4.15
N LYS A 124 12.40 8.18 4.00
CA LYS A 124 13.08 8.30 2.70
C LYS A 124 13.29 6.95 2.05
N LYS A 125 13.78 5.95 2.80
CA LYS A 125 14.04 4.60 2.30
C LYS A 125 12.78 3.97 1.68
N LEU A 126 11.63 4.14 2.32
CA LEU A 126 10.37 3.61 1.82
C LEU A 126 9.80 4.44 0.66
N ILE A 127 9.84 5.77 0.75
CA ILE A 127 9.34 6.67 -0.31
C ILE A 127 10.13 6.46 -1.62
N ASP A 128 11.44 6.29 -1.53
CA ASP A 128 12.30 6.06 -2.69
C ASP A 128 12.26 4.61 -3.19
N GLY A 129 12.00 3.66 -2.30
CA GLY A 129 12.07 2.22 -2.56
C GLY A 129 10.76 1.61 -3.06
N LEU A 130 9.65 1.86 -2.36
CA LEU A 130 8.36 1.24 -2.67
C LEU A 130 7.90 1.40 -4.13
N PRO A 131 8.05 2.57 -4.79
CA PRO A 131 7.69 2.72 -6.20
C PRO A 131 8.56 1.92 -7.18
N LYS A 132 9.72 1.42 -6.73
CA LYS A 132 10.71 0.74 -7.57
C LYS A 132 10.72 -0.77 -7.36
N VAL A 133 9.93 -1.28 -6.44
CA VAL A 133 9.89 -2.72 -6.11
C VAL A 133 9.53 -3.57 -7.32
N ASP A 134 8.56 -3.11 -8.12
CA ASP A 134 8.06 -3.86 -9.27
C ASP A 134 7.62 -2.90 -10.38
N GLU A 135 8.21 -3.01 -11.56
CA GLU A 135 7.87 -2.19 -12.73
C GLU A 135 6.42 -2.38 -13.23
N LYS A 136 5.77 -3.48 -12.83
CA LYS A 136 4.37 -3.76 -13.16
C LYS A 136 3.39 -3.09 -12.19
N VAL A 137 3.91 -2.43 -11.16
CA VAL A 137 3.12 -1.75 -10.14
C VAL A 137 3.46 -0.26 -10.18
N THR A 138 2.43 0.57 -10.30
CA THR A 138 2.57 2.02 -10.18
C THR A 138 2.12 2.42 -8.78
N LEU A 139 3.03 3.05 -8.05
CA LEU A 139 2.75 3.63 -6.74
C LEU A 139 3.27 5.05 -6.70
N ASP A 140 2.36 6.01 -6.54
CA ASP A 140 2.69 7.41 -6.32
C ASP A 140 2.17 7.84 -4.96
N ILE A 141 3.07 8.32 -4.12
CA ILE A 141 2.75 8.86 -2.79
C ILE A 141 3.17 10.33 -2.80
N ALA A 142 2.21 11.20 -2.56
CA ALA A 142 2.45 12.63 -2.52
C ALA A 142 1.98 13.23 -1.20
N ASN A 143 2.89 13.95 -0.56
CA ASN A 143 2.65 14.65 0.68
C ASN A 143 2.84 16.15 0.46
N ALA A 144 2.02 16.97 1.10
CA ALA A 144 2.19 18.41 1.08
C ALA A 144 1.80 19.05 2.40
N ILE A 145 2.54 20.10 2.74
CA ILE A 145 2.19 21.07 3.79
C ILE A 145 2.00 22.40 3.10
N PHE A 146 0.79 22.93 3.14
CA PHE A 146 0.49 24.28 2.70
C PHE A 146 0.27 25.15 3.93
N LEU A 147 1.09 26.20 4.07
CA LEU A 147 0.97 27.20 5.13
C LEU A 147 0.33 28.48 4.60
N ASN A 148 -0.36 29.20 5.47
CA ASN A 148 -0.82 30.52 5.12
C ASN A 148 0.39 31.44 4.87
N LYS A 149 0.33 32.31 3.85
CA LYS A 149 1.40 33.26 3.47
C LYS A 149 1.92 34.15 4.61
N ASP A 150 1.14 34.28 5.69
CA ASP A 150 1.54 35.06 6.86
C ASP A 150 2.64 34.37 7.70
N TYR A 151 2.99 33.12 7.36
CA TYR A 151 4.04 32.31 7.95
C TYR A 151 5.19 32.11 6.96
N THR A 152 6.42 32.21 7.42
CA THR A 152 7.63 31.98 6.60
C THR A 152 8.24 30.65 6.98
N LEU A 153 8.24 29.70 6.04
CA LEU A 153 8.89 28.40 6.24
C LEU A 153 10.39 28.58 6.54
N LYS A 154 10.92 27.75 7.42
CA LYS A 154 12.36 27.69 7.66
C LYS A 154 13.05 26.97 6.50
N PRO A 155 14.18 27.50 5.98
CA PRO A 155 14.87 26.89 4.84
C PRO A 155 15.31 25.43 5.09
N GLN A 156 15.70 25.10 6.32
CA GLN A 156 16.09 23.74 6.68
C GLN A 156 14.88 22.79 6.57
N PHE A 157 13.73 23.20 7.09
CA PHE A 157 12.49 22.40 6.99
C PHE A 157 12.09 22.17 5.53
N GLU A 158 12.12 23.19 4.67
CA GLU A 158 11.85 23.02 3.23
C GLU A 158 12.81 22.01 2.59
N GLN A 159 14.11 22.08 2.95
CA GLN A 159 15.12 21.15 2.44
C GLN A 159 14.87 19.71 2.92
N ASP A 160 14.50 19.52 4.18
CA ASP A 160 14.23 18.20 4.76
C ASP A 160 12.98 17.58 4.15
N MET A 161 11.92 18.38 3.92
CA MET A 161 10.71 17.93 3.23
C MET A 161 11.03 17.39 1.83
N GLN A 162 11.89 18.07 1.07
CA GLN A 162 12.30 17.60 -0.26
C GLN A 162 13.22 16.38 -0.17
N THR A 163 14.16 16.37 0.78
CA THR A 163 15.21 15.36 0.88
C THR A 163 14.68 14.01 1.37
N TYR A 164 13.84 14.03 2.41
CA TYR A 164 13.41 12.82 3.11
C TYR A 164 11.99 12.37 2.75
N TYR A 165 11.12 13.30 2.37
CA TYR A 165 9.70 13.01 2.18
C TYR A 165 9.22 13.19 0.73
N ASN A 166 10.09 13.65 -0.18
CA ASN A 166 9.69 14.04 -1.54
C ASN A 166 8.42 14.90 -1.54
N ALA A 167 8.30 15.75 -0.51
CA ALA A 167 7.09 16.48 -0.19
C ALA A 167 7.18 17.94 -0.61
N LYS A 168 6.02 18.53 -0.86
CA LYS A 168 5.86 19.95 -1.11
C LYS A 168 5.57 20.69 0.19
N ALA A 169 6.45 21.61 0.58
CA ALA A 169 6.17 22.61 1.61
C ALA A 169 6.07 23.99 0.94
N GLU A 170 4.94 24.67 1.07
CA GLU A 170 4.68 25.91 0.35
C GLU A 170 3.79 26.86 1.16
N ALA A 171 4.15 28.15 1.20
CA ALA A 171 3.30 29.19 1.76
C ALA A 171 2.41 29.79 0.67
N LEU A 172 1.09 29.81 0.90
CA LEU A 172 0.07 30.25 -0.05
C LEU A 172 -0.85 31.33 0.52
N ASP A 173 -1.33 32.22 -0.35
CA ASP A 173 -2.39 33.15 0.02
C ASP A 173 -3.74 32.43 0.07
N PHE A 174 -4.18 32.02 1.26
CA PHE A 174 -5.45 31.31 1.43
C PHE A 174 -6.67 32.18 1.15
N SER A 175 -6.53 33.50 1.03
CA SER A 175 -7.59 34.42 0.57
C SER A 175 -7.70 34.54 -0.95
N ALA A 176 -6.70 34.03 -1.70
CA ALA A 176 -6.72 34.13 -3.14
C ALA A 176 -7.62 33.04 -3.76
N SER A 177 -8.51 33.44 -4.67
CA SER A 177 -9.45 32.51 -5.34
C SER A 177 -8.75 31.41 -6.17
N SER A 178 -7.48 31.58 -6.52
CA SER A 178 -6.68 30.59 -7.26
C SER A 178 -6.12 29.48 -6.39
N THR A 179 -6.05 29.65 -5.05
CA THR A 179 -5.39 28.72 -4.15
C THR A 179 -6.07 27.35 -4.10
N LEU A 180 -7.40 27.31 -4.11
CA LEU A 180 -8.13 26.05 -4.18
C LEU A 180 -7.78 25.24 -5.44
N ASN A 181 -7.72 25.91 -6.59
CA ASN A 181 -7.35 25.26 -7.85
C ASN A 181 -5.89 24.81 -7.87
N HIS A 182 -5.00 25.56 -7.23
CA HIS A 182 -3.59 25.19 -7.10
C HIS A 182 -3.42 23.90 -6.26
N ILE A 183 -4.05 23.84 -5.10
CA ILE A 183 -4.00 22.65 -4.21
C ILE A 183 -4.66 21.43 -4.86
N ASN A 184 -5.85 21.59 -5.43
CA ASN A 184 -6.53 20.50 -6.12
C ASN A 184 -5.80 20.06 -7.39
N GLY A 185 -5.18 20.99 -8.13
CA GLY A 185 -4.33 20.68 -9.27
C GLY A 185 -3.13 19.82 -8.90
N TRP A 186 -2.47 20.12 -7.78
CA TRP A 186 -1.40 19.29 -7.24
C TRP A 186 -1.90 17.85 -6.94
N CYS A 187 -3.02 17.69 -6.25
CA CYS A 187 -3.57 16.38 -5.94
C CYS A 187 -3.95 15.59 -7.20
N ASN A 188 -4.62 16.23 -8.15
CA ASN A 188 -5.02 15.64 -9.43
C ASN A 188 -3.80 15.13 -10.22
N GLU A 189 -2.73 15.93 -10.30
CA GLU A 189 -1.47 15.53 -10.95
C GLU A 189 -0.84 14.32 -10.26
N LYS A 190 -0.70 14.38 -8.94
CA LYS A 190 -0.04 13.35 -8.14
C LYS A 190 -0.82 12.02 -8.06
N THR A 191 -2.10 12.02 -8.39
CA THR A 191 -2.94 10.80 -8.41
C THR A 191 -3.35 10.39 -9.82
N ASN A 192 -2.67 10.88 -10.85
CA ASN A 192 -3.00 10.59 -12.25
C ASN A 192 -4.50 10.78 -12.58
N GLY A 193 -5.12 11.78 -11.97
CA GLY A 193 -6.55 12.11 -12.14
C GLY A 193 -7.51 11.26 -11.31
N MET A 194 -7.04 10.32 -10.50
CA MET A 194 -7.91 9.46 -9.68
C MET A 194 -8.59 10.24 -8.55
N ILE A 195 -7.91 11.25 -8.00
CA ILE A 195 -8.43 12.16 -6.96
C ILE A 195 -8.33 13.60 -7.49
N PRO A 196 -9.29 14.06 -8.28
CA PRO A 196 -9.23 15.39 -8.92
C PRO A 196 -9.38 16.55 -7.94
N THR A 197 -9.97 16.29 -6.76
CA THR A 197 -10.21 17.31 -5.73
C THR A 197 -9.91 16.73 -4.36
N ILE A 198 -9.04 17.41 -3.60
CA ILE A 198 -8.76 17.05 -2.20
C ILE A 198 -9.42 18.02 -1.21
N LEU A 199 -9.59 19.29 -1.59
CA LEU A 199 -10.32 20.30 -0.84
C LEU A 199 -11.53 20.77 -1.63
N ASP A 200 -12.62 21.07 -0.91
CA ASP A 200 -13.83 21.67 -1.47
C ASP A 200 -13.80 23.20 -1.40
N GLU A 201 -13.11 23.72 -0.38
CA GLU A 201 -12.87 25.15 -0.15
C GLU A 201 -11.54 25.37 0.56
N VAL A 202 -11.04 26.60 0.57
CA VAL A 202 -9.88 27.05 1.37
C VAL A 202 -10.36 28.13 2.31
N ASP A 203 -10.22 27.92 3.61
CA ASP A 203 -10.55 28.90 4.64
C ASP A 203 -9.34 29.87 4.81
N PRO A 204 -9.52 31.19 4.57
CA PRO A 204 -8.48 32.18 4.73
C PRO A 204 -7.91 32.29 6.15
N MET A 205 -8.64 31.82 7.16
CA MET A 205 -8.26 31.89 8.57
C MET A 205 -7.42 30.69 9.02
N MET A 206 -7.34 29.64 8.19
CA MET A 206 -6.52 28.46 8.50
C MET A 206 -5.03 28.81 8.54
N VAL A 207 -4.32 28.14 9.43
CA VAL A 207 -2.85 28.23 9.55
C VAL A 207 -2.18 27.28 8.55
N SER A 208 -2.67 26.04 8.47
CA SER A 208 -2.04 25.02 7.64
C SER A 208 -3.02 23.97 7.10
N TYR A 209 -2.67 23.39 5.97
CA TYR A 209 -3.30 22.20 5.41
C TYR A 209 -2.23 21.11 5.25
N LEU A 210 -2.42 20.00 5.94
CA LEU A 210 -1.62 18.77 5.74
C LEU A 210 -2.39 17.81 4.85
N LEU A 211 -1.89 17.61 3.65
CA LEU A 211 -2.59 16.85 2.62
C LEU A 211 -1.74 15.67 2.14
N ASN A 212 -2.40 14.54 2.01
CA ASN A 212 -1.83 13.33 1.45
C ASN A 212 -2.69 12.81 0.31
N ALA A 213 -2.04 12.46 -0.78
CA ALA A 213 -2.64 11.82 -1.93
C ALA A 213 -1.85 10.57 -2.31
N ILE A 214 -2.54 9.47 -2.57
CA ILE A 214 -1.91 8.20 -2.91
C ILE A 214 -2.61 7.56 -4.09
N TYR A 215 -1.81 7.09 -5.04
CA TYR A 215 -2.24 6.36 -6.22
C TYR A 215 -1.55 5.00 -6.26
N PHE A 216 -2.33 3.94 -6.41
CA PHE A 216 -1.83 2.58 -6.55
C PHE A 216 -2.54 1.90 -7.71
N LYS A 217 -1.74 1.35 -8.63
CA LYS A 217 -2.21 0.59 -9.77
C LYS A 217 -1.33 -0.64 -9.95
N ALA A 218 -1.94 -1.81 -9.99
CA ALA A 218 -1.24 -3.06 -10.17
C ALA A 218 -2.13 -4.12 -10.84
N ASP A 219 -1.58 -4.86 -11.77
CA ASP A 219 -2.24 -6.03 -12.37
C ASP A 219 -2.08 -7.24 -11.45
N TRP A 220 -3.11 -8.11 -11.39
CA TRP A 220 -2.97 -9.40 -10.72
C TRP A 220 -1.86 -10.25 -11.37
N ALA A 221 -1.05 -10.92 -10.56
CA ALA A 221 -0.11 -11.92 -11.07
C ALA A 221 -0.84 -13.06 -11.80
N SER A 222 -2.05 -13.41 -11.33
CA SER A 222 -2.98 -14.32 -12.01
C SER A 222 -4.31 -13.61 -12.21
N LYS A 223 -4.55 -13.14 -13.44
CA LYS A 223 -5.76 -12.39 -13.81
C LYS A 223 -6.99 -13.27 -13.84
N PHE A 224 -8.15 -12.69 -13.52
CA PHE A 224 -9.43 -13.37 -13.72
C PHE A 224 -9.87 -13.31 -15.19
N ASP A 225 -10.47 -14.38 -15.71
CA ASP A 225 -11.13 -14.34 -17.01
C ASP A 225 -12.51 -13.67 -16.86
N GLN A 226 -12.74 -12.57 -17.57
CA GLN A 226 -14.01 -11.82 -17.56
C GLN A 226 -15.22 -12.68 -17.89
N LYS A 227 -15.03 -13.78 -18.69
CA LYS A 227 -16.12 -14.71 -19.03
C LYS A 227 -16.63 -15.50 -17.82
N ASN A 228 -15.81 -15.61 -16.78
CA ASN A 228 -16.15 -16.32 -15.54
C ASN A 228 -16.76 -15.38 -14.48
N THR A 229 -16.78 -14.04 -14.73
CA THR A 229 -17.47 -13.09 -13.86
C THR A 229 -18.97 -13.20 -14.05
N LYS A 230 -19.70 -13.40 -12.96
CA LYS A 230 -21.17 -13.55 -12.98
C LYS A 230 -21.81 -12.68 -11.91
N GLU A 231 -23.01 -12.22 -12.21
CA GLU A 231 -23.90 -11.59 -11.23
C GLU A 231 -24.35 -12.63 -10.21
N GLU A 232 -23.90 -12.50 -8.97
CA GLU A 232 -24.22 -13.41 -7.86
C GLU A 232 -24.66 -12.64 -6.61
N THR A 233 -25.32 -13.36 -5.70
CA THR A 233 -25.78 -12.78 -4.45
C THR A 233 -24.59 -12.46 -3.53
N PHE A 234 -24.55 -11.22 -3.05
CA PHE A 234 -23.67 -10.74 -1.99
C PHE A 234 -24.52 -10.41 -0.75
N THR A 235 -24.21 -11.07 0.37
CA THR A 235 -24.93 -10.87 1.64
C THR A 235 -24.34 -9.68 2.36
N THR A 236 -25.12 -8.64 2.61
CA THR A 236 -24.74 -7.46 3.39
C THR A 236 -25.32 -7.56 4.80
N GLU A 237 -24.90 -6.68 5.71
CA GLU A 237 -25.49 -6.61 7.07
C GLU A 237 -26.98 -6.25 7.08
N LYS A 238 -27.49 -5.61 6.03
CA LYS A 238 -28.89 -5.12 5.91
C LYS A 238 -29.72 -5.93 4.89
N GLY A 239 -29.26 -7.11 4.49
CA GLY A 239 -29.92 -7.96 3.50
C GLY A 239 -28.97 -8.48 2.45
N SER A 240 -29.40 -8.57 1.19
CA SER A 240 -28.57 -9.04 0.08
C SER A 240 -28.67 -8.10 -1.12
N THR A 241 -27.61 -8.07 -1.92
CA THR A 241 -27.53 -7.36 -3.21
C THR A 241 -26.92 -8.31 -4.24
N THR A 242 -27.01 -7.94 -5.50
CA THR A 242 -26.36 -8.67 -6.60
C THR A 242 -25.12 -7.90 -7.04
N LEU A 243 -24.00 -8.58 -7.14
CA LEU A 243 -22.71 -8.00 -7.56
C LEU A 243 -22.02 -8.92 -8.57
N PRO A 244 -21.20 -8.34 -9.48
CA PRO A 244 -20.34 -9.13 -10.36
C PRO A 244 -19.22 -9.79 -9.53
N LEU A 245 -19.29 -11.11 -9.35
CA LEU A 245 -18.26 -11.90 -8.70
C LEU A 245 -17.32 -12.49 -9.75
N MET A 246 -16.07 -12.08 -9.73
CA MET A 246 -14.97 -12.66 -10.51
C MET A 246 -14.67 -14.05 -9.97
N HIS A 247 -14.41 -15.01 -10.84
CA HIS A 247 -14.21 -16.41 -10.44
C HIS A 247 -13.00 -17.02 -11.15
N GLN A 248 -12.16 -17.73 -10.37
CA GLN A 248 -11.09 -18.59 -10.89
C GLN A 248 -10.76 -19.72 -9.91
N ASN A 249 -10.20 -20.82 -10.45
CA ASN A 249 -9.51 -21.82 -9.66
C ASN A 249 -8.01 -21.53 -9.76
N VAL A 250 -7.37 -21.30 -8.65
CA VAL A 250 -5.98 -20.80 -8.62
C VAL A 250 -5.21 -21.41 -7.45
N LEU A 251 -3.91 -21.66 -7.68
CA LEU A 251 -2.99 -22.06 -6.62
C LEU A 251 -2.47 -20.81 -5.94
N ILE A 252 -2.93 -20.56 -4.70
CA ILE A 252 -2.55 -19.40 -3.90
C ILE A 252 -2.39 -19.77 -2.43
N SER A 253 -1.80 -18.86 -1.68
CA SER A 253 -1.66 -18.95 -0.24
C SER A 253 -3.00 -18.79 0.47
N TYR A 254 -3.33 -19.74 1.33
CA TYR A 254 -4.58 -19.79 2.10
C TYR A 254 -4.31 -20.02 3.58
N LEU A 255 -5.09 -19.37 4.42
CA LEU A 255 -5.10 -19.54 5.86
C LEU A 255 -6.53 -19.66 6.36
N LYS A 256 -6.76 -20.49 7.38
CA LYS A 256 -8.04 -20.57 8.07
C LYS A 256 -7.83 -20.49 9.58
N THR A 257 -8.55 -19.57 10.22
CA THR A 257 -8.63 -19.42 11.68
C THR A 257 -10.03 -19.73 12.18
N ASN A 258 -10.29 -19.52 13.45
CA ASN A 258 -11.64 -19.64 14.03
C ASN A 258 -12.55 -18.44 13.68
N SER A 259 -11.98 -17.30 13.31
CA SER A 259 -12.73 -16.06 13.04
C SER A 259 -12.84 -15.73 11.57
N TYR A 260 -11.83 -16.11 10.77
CA TYR A 260 -11.80 -15.80 9.34
C TYR A 260 -11.00 -16.83 8.54
N SER A 261 -11.26 -16.86 7.24
CA SER A 261 -10.34 -17.42 6.25
C SER A 261 -9.64 -16.28 5.52
N ALA A 262 -8.40 -16.48 5.09
CA ALA A 262 -7.66 -15.47 4.33
C ALA A 262 -6.97 -16.07 3.10
N VAL A 263 -6.82 -15.24 2.06
CA VAL A 263 -6.03 -15.55 0.85
C VAL A 263 -5.10 -14.40 0.55
N ILE A 264 -3.92 -14.73 0.00
CA ILE A 264 -2.99 -13.74 -0.55
C ILE A 264 -3.13 -13.75 -2.07
N LEU A 265 -3.46 -12.59 -2.63
CA LEU A 265 -3.60 -12.34 -4.06
C LEU A 265 -2.41 -11.50 -4.53
N PRO A 266 -1.42 -12.11 -5.21
CA PRO A 266 -0.24 -11.39 -5.67
C PRO A 266 -0.56 -10.44 -6.84
N TYR A 267 0.09 -9.27 -6.82
CA TYR A 267 0.18 -8.34 -7.92
C TYR A 267 1.53 -8.47 -8.65
N GLY A 268 1.56 -8.10 -9.92
CA GLY A 268 2.77 -7.96 -10.72
C GLY A 268 3.67 -9.18 -10.68
N SER A 269 4.85 -9.02 -10.10
CA SER A 269 5.84 -10.08 -9.92
C SER A 269 5.78 -10.77 -8.54
N GLY A 270 4.81 -10.43 -7.70
CA GLY A 270 4.49 -11.14 -6.45
C GLY A 270 5.01 -10.53 -5.16
N LEU A 271 5.77 -9.41 -5.21
CA LEU A 271 6.16 -8.69 -3.98
C LEU A 271 5.04 -7.78 -3.44
N TRP A 272 4.15 -7.29 -4.29
CA TRP A 272 2.94 -6.60 -3.86
C TRP A 272 1.78 -7.57 -3.73
N ASN A 273 1.02 -7.48 -2.66
CA ASN A 273 -0.04 -8.45 -2.37
C ASN A 273 -1.29 -7.78 -1.77
N MET A 274 -2.47 -8.26 -2.18
CA MET A 274 -3.70 -8.03 -1.44
C MET A 274 -4.03 -9.28 -0.61
N THR A 275 -4.06 -9.13 0.71
CA THR A 275 -4.58 -10.16 1.61
C THR A 275 -6.04 -9.87 1.90
N VAL A 276 -6.93 -10.81 1.55
CA VAL A 276 -8.38 -10.69 1.79
C VAL A 276 -8.75 -11.60 2.95
N LEU A 277 -9.39 -11.04 3.99
CA LEU A 277 -9.80 -11.73 5.21
C LEU A 277 -11.32 -11.77 5.26
N LEU A 278 -11.87 -12.97 5.06
CA LEU A 278 -13.31 -13.21 4.99
C LEU A 278 -13.80 -13.79 6.32
N PRO A 279 -14.71 -13.13 7.06
CA PRO A 279 -15.24 -13.65 8.32
C PRO A 279 -15.82 -15.06 8.16
N GLU A 280 -15.58 -15.96 9.10
CA GLU A 280 -16.22 -17.28 9.17
C GLU A 280 -17.72 -17.13 9.48
N LYS A 281 -18.47 -18.21 9.26
CA LYS A 281 -19.92 -18.21 9.50
C LYS A 281 -20.26 -17.81 10.95
N GLY A 282 -21.09 -16.78 11.10
CA GLY A 282 -21.47 -16.22 12.40
C GLY A 282 -20.48 -15.23 13.00
N LYS A 283 -19.43 -14.87 12.24
CA LYS A 283 -18.47 -13.82 12.54
C LYS A 283 -18.73 -12.60 11.66
N THR A 284 -18.22 -11.45 12.10
CA THR A 284 -18.34 -10.15 11.43
C THR A 284 -16.97 -9.60 11.04
N THR A 285 -16.94 -8.55 10.22
CA THR A 285 -15.71 -7.79 9.95
C THR A 285 -15.11 -7.20 11.21
N ASP A 286 -15.92 -6.86 12.21
CA ASP A 286 -15.45 -6.35 13.50
C ASP A 286 -14.70 -7.41 14.30
N ASP A 287 -15.17 -8.68 14.27
CA ASP A 287 -14.45 -9.82 14.86
C ASP A 287 -13.08 -9.98 14.21
N VAL A 288 -13.01 -9.86 12.86
CA VAL A 288 -11.76 -9.95 12.11
C VAL A 288 -10.81 -8.82 12.50
N ILE A 289 -11.27 -7.56 12.47
CA ILE A 289 -10.47 -6.39 12.84
C ILE A 289 -9.97 -6.50 14.28
N LYS A 290 -10.81 -6.95 15.19
CA LYS A 290 -10.42 -7.19 16.58
C LYS A 290 -9.30 -8.22 16.70
N GLU A 291 -9.41 -9.35 15.99
CA GLU A 291 -8.36 -10.38 16.00
C GLU A 291 -7.07 -9.86 15.37
N MET A 292 -7.15 -9.15 14.24
CA MET A 292 -5.99 -8.51 13.59
C MET A 292 -5.23 -7.60 14.53
N THR A 293 -5.94 -6.78 15.35
CA THR A 293 -5.31 -5.85 16.29
C THR A 293 -4.72 -6.52 17.53
N GLN A 294 -5.13 -7.74 17.85
CA GLN A 294 -4.64 -8.51 18.99
C GLN A 294 -3.55 -9.51 18.60
N SER A 295 -3.41 -9.78 17.31
CA SER A 295 -2.46 -10.73 16.76
C SER A 295 -1.11 -10.07 16.47
N SER A 296 -0.01 -10.78 16.71
CA SER A 296 1.31 -10.40 16.22
C SER A 296 1.52 -10.73 14.73
N PHE A 297 0.49 -11.21 14.04
CA PHE A 297 0.57 -11.67 12.65
C PHE A 297 1.14 -10.59 11.72
N PHE A 298 0.58 -9.36 11.78
CA PHE A 298 1.02 -8.24 10.94
C PHE A 298 2.32 -7.57 11.41
N ASN A 299 2.89 -8.01 12.54
CA ASN A 299 4.18 -7.54 13.05
C ASN A 299 5.37 -8.38 12.55
N ASN A 300 5.11 -9.41 11.75
CA ASN A 300 6.16 -10.24 11.16
C ASN A 300 6.38 -9.85 9.70
N PRO A 301 7.61 -9.66 9.25
CA PRO A 301 7.91 -9.23 7.87
C PRO A 301 7.26 -10.11 6.79
N GLY A 302 7.15 -11.41 7.01
CA GLY A 302 6.57 -12.37 6.07
C GLY A 302 5.04 -12.50 6.12
N TRP A 303 4.30 -11.59 6.75
CA TRP A 303 2.83 -11.70 6.88
C TRP A 303 2.08 -11.72 5.54
N CYS A 304 2.62 -11.09 4.49
CA CYS A 304 2.06 -11.08 3.15
C CYS A 304 2.92 -11.86 2.13
N GLU A 305 3.87 -12.66 2.59
CA GLU A 305 4.74 -13.45 1.72
C GLU A 305 4.03 -14.70 1.23
N THR A 306 4.01 -14.89 -0.09
CA THR A 306 3.43 -16.10 -0.73
C THR A 306 4.24 -17.33 -0.36
N GLY A 307 3.61 -18.32 0.30
CA GLY A 307 4.31 -19.52 0.78
C GLY A 307 5.13 -19.32 2.05
N GLY A 308 4.94 -18.20 2.76
CA GLY A 308 5.58 -17.92 4.04
C GLY A 308 5.05 -18.77 5.20
N ASN A 309 5.57 -18.54 6.41
CA ASN A 309 5.32 -19.38 7.61
C ASN A 309 3.84 -19.45 8.07
N TYR A 310 2.96 -18.58 7.57
CA TYR A 310 1.57 -18.48 8.02
C TYR A 310 0.57 -19.03 7.01
N PHE A 311 0.93 -19.09 5.75
CA PHE A 311 0.05 -19.50 4.67
C PHE A 311 0.59 -20.73 3.96
N GLU A 312 -0.29 -21.69 3.71
CA GLU A 312 0.02 -22.86 2.91
C GLU A 312 -0.55 -22.71 1.50
N GLY A 313 0.08 -23.35 0.51
CA GLY A 313 -0.40 -23.38 -0.88
C GLY A 313 -1.63 -24.29 -1.01
N TYR A 314 -2.72 -23.75 -1.54
CA TYR A 314 -3.98 -24.45 -1.79
C TYR A 314 -4.45 -24.23 -3.22
N GLU A 315 -5.11 -25.25 -3.82
CA GLU A 315 -5.99 -25.04 -4.97
C GLU A 315 -7.29 -24.41 -4.47
N VAL A 316 -7.47 -23.12 -4.69
CA VAL A 316 -8.59 -22.34 -4.18
C VAL A 316 -9.62 -22.11 -5.27
N ASP A 317 -10.88 -22.56 -5.03
CA ASP A 317 -12.07 -22.08 -5.74
C ASP A 317 -12.37 -20.67 -5.22
N LEU A 318 -11.89 -19.65 -5.96
CA LEU A 318 -11.85 -18.25 -5.55
C LEU A 318 -12.97 -17.45 -6.21
N LYS A 319 -13.77 -16.75 -5.40
CA LYS A 319 -14.65 -15.68 -5.87
C LYS A 319 -14.37 -14.38 -5.13
N LEU A 320 -14.22 -13.27 -5.88
CA LEU A 320 -14.01 -11.93 -5.36
C LEU A 320 -14.92 -10.95 -6.11
N PRO A 321 -15.64 -10.05 -5.45
CA PRO A 321 -16.44 -9.07 -6.17
C PRO A 321 -15.56 -8.08 -6.95
N ARG A 322 -16.02 -7.64 -8.11
CA ARG A 322 -15.53 -6.42 -8.73
C ARG A 322 -16.04 -5.26 -7.89
N PHE A 323 -15.16 -4.35 -7.45
CA PHE A 323 -15.57 -3.25 -6.60
C PHE A 323 -14.73 -1.99 -6.79
N GLU A 324 -15.30 -0.87 -6.40
CA GLU A 324 -14.61 0.40 -6.26
C GLU A 324 -14.95 0.96 -4.87
N THR A 325 -13.94 1.41 -4.16
CA THR A 325 -14.10 2.03 -2.83
C THR A 325 -13.31 3.31 -2.78
N SER A 326 -13.91 4.36 -2.28
CA SER A 326 -13.26 5.63 -2.01
C SER A 326 -13.56 6.07 -0.58
N SER A 327 -12.59 6.71 0.05
CA SER A 327 -12.72 7.27 1.39
C SER A 327 -12.18 8.68 1.45
N ASP A 328 -12.80 9.43 2.33
CA ASP A 328 -12.42 10.80 2.66
C ASP A 328 -12.48 10.93 4.18
N THR A 329 -11.35 11.21 4.79
CA THR A 329 -11.28 11.34 6.26
C THR A 329 -12.11 12.50 6.80
N ASP A 330 -12.45 13.47 5.96
CA ASP A 330 -13.30 14.60 6.34
C ASP A 330 -14.77 14.21 6.59
N LEU A 331 -15.17 13.04 6.06
CA LEU A 331 -16.49 12.46 6.31
C LEU A 331 -16.60 11.74 7.68
N LEU A 332 -15.49 11.52 8.35
CA LEU A 332 -15.46 10.98 9.71
C LEU A 332 -15.77 12.09 10.72
N GLU A 333 -16.41 11.74 11.82
CA GLU A 333 -16.74 12.71 12.87
C GLU A 333 -15.48 13.40 13.42
N GLY A 334 -15.33 14.69 13.11
CA GLY A 334 -14.18 15.53 13.48
C GLY A 334 -12.92 15.29 12.65
N GLY A 335 -13.05 14.59 11.51
CA GLY A 335 -11.99 14.40 10.53
C GLY A 335 -10.79 13.58 11.01
N LEU A 336 -9.70 13.67 10.25
CA LEU A 336 -8.47 12.94 10.56
C LEU A 336 -7.79 13.45 11.83
N VAL A 337 -7.88 14.75 12.13
CA VAL A 337 -7.33 15.35 13.36
C VAL A 337 -7.93 14.67 14.60
N ARG A 338 -9.26 14.57 14.69
CA ARG A 338 -9.90 13.92 15.82
C ARG A 338 -9.56 12.43 15.95
N LEU A 339 -9.37 11.77 14.81
CA LEU A 339 -8.91 10.38 14.77
C LEU A 339 -7.51 10.24 15.39
N MET A 340 -6.58 11.11 14.99
CA MET A 340 -5.22 11.14 15.55
C MET A 340 -5.22 11.47 17.04
N GLN A 341 -6.07 12.39 17.47
CA GLN A 341 -6.23 12.72 18.91
C GLN A 341 -6.70 11.50 19.72
N LYS A 342 -7.65 10.70 19.19
CA LYS A 342 -8.07 9.43 19.81
C LYS A 342 -6.95 8.40 19.85
N MET A 343 -6.02 8.46 18.92
CA MET A 343 -4.88 7.56 18.85
C MET A 343 -3.69 7.97 19.73
N GLY A 344 -3.66 9.22 20.21
CA GLY A 344 -2.66 9.69 21.16
C GLY A 344 -1.95 10.98 20.78
N ILE A 345 -2.04 11.44 19.52
CA ILE A 345 -1.45 12.70 19.06
C ILE A 345 -2.43 13.83 19.34
N LYS A 346 -2.14 14.70 20.29
CA LYS A 346 -3.02 15.80 20.70
C LYS A 346 -2.36 17.15 20.54
N LEU A 347 -1.13 17.27 21.01
CA LEU A 347 -0.44 18.55 21.11
C LEU A 347 -0.16 19.19 19.76
N ALA A 348 0.17 18.41 18.75
CA ALA A 348 0.41 18.93 17.39
C ALA A 348 -0.80 19.70 16.82
N PHE A 349 -2.00 19.43 17.33
CA PHE A 349 -3.28 20.03 16.94
C PHE A 349 -3.79 21.10 17.93
N ASP A 350 -3.01 21.41 18.95
CA ASP A 350 -3.41 22.40 19.98
C ASP A 350 -2.76 23.76 19.72
N SER A 351 -3.59 24.78 19.52
CA SER A 351 -3.10 26.14 19.17
C SER A 351 -2.26 26.81 20.25
N TYR A 352 -2.28 26.32 21.50
CA TYR A 352 -1.55 26.89 22.64
C TYR A 352 -0.33 26.07 23.05
N TYR A 353 -0.39 24.74 22.83
CA TYR A 353 0.61 23.82 23.36
C TYR A 353 1.44 23.10 22.30
N ALA A 354 1.15 23.31 21.01
CA ALA A 354 1.94 22.73 19.93
C ALA A 354 3.38 23.28 19.97
N GLU A 355 4.35 22.37 20.06
CA GLU A 355 5.78 22.66 19.99
C GLU A 355 6.31 22.20 18.63
N ILE A 356 6.13 23.07 17.61
CA ILE A 356 6.58 22.84 16.21
C ILE A 356 7.48 23.97 15.75
N PRO A 357 8.57 24.26 16.49
CA PRO A 357 9.37 25.48 16.27
C PRO A 357 10.18 25.41 14.98
N ASN A 358 10.48 24.21 14.46
CA ASN A 358 11.38 24.07 13.30
C ASN A 358 10.67 24.21 11.95
N MET A 359 9.33 24.32 11.91
CA MET A 359 8.56 24.46 10.67
C MET A 359 8.65 25.88 10.07
N CYS A 360 8.43 26.92 10.87
CA CYS A 360 8.33 28.31 10.37
C CYS A 360 8.80 29.34 11.39
N ASP A 361 8.68 30.63 11.04
CA ASP A 361 9.23 31.78 11.79
C ASP A 361 8.44 32.16 13.05
N ARG A 362 7.27 31.55 13.28
CA ARG A 362 6.39 31.82 14.43
C ARG A 362 5.70 30.54 14.92
N PRO A 363 5.11 30.55 16.14
CA PRO A 363 4.35 29.40 16.62
C PRO A 363 3.29 28.96 15.64
N VAL A 364 3.20 27.66 15.40
CA VAL A 364 2.28 27.04 14.45
C VAL A 364 1.73 25.74 15.06
N TYR A 365 0.54 25.40 14.67
CA TYR A 365 -0.10 24.12 14.96
C TYR A 365 -0.78 23.58 13.69
N ILE A 366 -1.20 22.35 13.72
CA ILE A 366 -1.85 21.70 12.57
C ILE A 366 -3.36 21.84 12.70
N ASP A 367 -3.95 22.72 11.89
CA ASP A 367 -5.40 22.95 11.89
C ASP A 367 -6.17 21.83 11.24
N MET A 368 -5.65 21.30 10.13
CA MET A 368 -6.35 20.34 9.30
C MET A 368 -5.41 19.30 8.72
N MET A 369 -5.84 18.05 8.81
CA MET A 369 -5.29 16.92 8.07
C MET A 369 -6.39 16.26 7.25
N ARG A 370 -6.11 15.95 6.00
CA ARG A 370 -7.06 15.23 5.14
C ARG A 370 -6.35 14.19 4.30
N GLN A 371 -6.92 13.00 4.27
CA GLN A 371 -6.56 11.95 3.33
C GLN A 371 -7.79 11.57 2.49
N LYS A 372 -7.63 11.55 1.18
CA LYS A 372 -8.54 10.85 0.27
C LYS A 372 -7.80 9.64 -0.30
N ALA A 373 -8.47 8.49 -0.31
CA ALA A 373 -7.95 7.26 -0.88
C ALA A 373 -9.01 6.61 -1.77
N LYS A 374 -8.58 5.97 -2.83
CA LYS A 374 -9.47 5.27 -3.77
C LYS A 374 -8.81 4.02 -4.30
N ILE A 375 -9.59 2.96 -4.44
CA ILE A 375 -9.18 1.71 -5.08
C ILE A 375 -10.29 1.23 -6.01
N LYS A 376 -9.89 0.66 -7.13
CA LYS A 376 -10.76 -0.03 -8.06
C LYS A 376 -10.20 -1.41 -8.34
N VAL A 377 -10.98 -2.44 -8.03
CA VAL A 377 -10.61 -3.86 -8.19
C VAL A 377 -11.47 -4.49 -9.28
N ASN A 378 -10.81 -5.12 -10.25
CA ASN A 378 -11.44 -5.82 -11.35
C ASN A 378 -10.61 -7.04 -11.78
N GLU A 379 -10.95 -7.67 -12.90
CA GLU A 379 -10.35 -8.90 -13.39
C GLU A 379 -8.86 -8.75 -13.75
N GLU A 380 -8.43 -7.55 -14.12
CA GLU A 380 -7.04 -7.26 -14.47
C GLU A 380 -6.16 -7.04 -13.24
N GLY A 381 -6.73 -6.42 -12.21
CA GLY A 381 -6.00 -6.02 -11.01
C GLY A 381 -6.69 -4.89 -10.26
N SER A 382 -5.88 -4.09 -9.60
CA SER A 382 -6.29 -2.80 -9.07
C SER A 382 -5.93 -1.73 -10.09
N GLU A 383 -6.93 -1.10 -10.69
CA GLU A 383 -6.92 -0.19 -11.83
C GLU A 383 -6.29 -0.75 -13.14
N ALA A 384 -7.11 -0.97 -14.15
CA ALA A 384 -6.74 -1.77 -15.32
C ALA A 384 -6.35 -0.98 -16.57
N ALA A 385 -5.26 -1.45 -17.21
CA ALA A 385 -5.03 -1.35 -18.65
C ALA A 385 -4.56 -2.73 -19.16
N ALA A 386 -5.13 -3.19 -20.27
CA ALA A 386 -4.94 -4.56 -20.75
C ALA A 386 -3.50 -4.86 -21.21
N VAL A 387 -2.90 -5.91 -20.64
CA VAL A 387 -1.70 -6.58 -21.20
C VAL A 387 -1.90 -8.09 -21.12
N THR A 388 -1.71 -8.77 -22.25
CA THR A 388 -1.84 -10.23 -22.39
C THR A 388 -0.60 -10.91 -21.84
N VAL A 389 -0.75 -11.78 -20.84
CA VAL A 389 0.34 -12.64 -20.33
C VAL A 389 0.32 -13.97 -21.05
N VAL A 390 1.42 -14.31 -21.72
CA VAL A 390 1.69 -15.62 -22.31
C VAL A 390 2.33 -16.51 -21.24
N GLY A 391 1.63 -17.58 -20.85
CA GLY A 391 2.15 -18.56 -19.89
C GLY A 391 3.33 -19.36 -20.46
N VAL A 392 4.45 -19.39 -19.74
CA VAL A 392 5.59 -20.25 -20.03
C VAL A 392 5.34 -21.62 -19.37
N LYS A 393 5.17 -22.67 -20.18
CA LYS A 393 5.25 -24.05 -19.70
C LYS A 393 6.72 -24.46 -19.63
N ASN A 394 7.20 -24.76 -18.43
CA ASN A 394 8.45 -25.50 -18.28
C ASN A 394 8.16 -27.00 -18.32
N GLU A 395 8.61 -27.65 -19.40
CA GLU A 395 8.72 -29.10 -19.45
C GLU A 395 10.11 -29.51 -18.97
N SER A 396 10.22 -30.14 -17.80
CA SER A 396 11.22 -31.19 -17.56
C SER A 396 11.05 -31.88 -16.20
N THR A 397 11.22 -33.20 -16.25
CA THR A 397 11.35 -34.22 -15.21
C THR A 397 10.05 -34.72 -14.57
N VAL A 398 9.86 -36.03 -14.72
CA VAL A 398 8.79 -36.83 -14.10
C VAL A 398 9.02 -36.87 -12.59
N GLN A 399 8.47 -35.87 -11.90
CA GLN A 399 8.13 -35.99 -10.49
C GLN A 399 6.61 -36.21 -10.41
N GLU A 400 6.15 -37.03 -9.48
CA GLU A 400 4.72 -37.13 -9.21
C GLU A 400 4.17 -35.73 -8.97
N PRO A 401 3.02 -35.36 -9.58
CA PRO A 401 2.47 -34.02 -9.43
C PRO A 401 2.17 -33.76 -7.95
N ILE A 402 2.72 -32.68 -7.42
CA ILE A 402 2.44 -32.25 -6.04
C ILE A 402 0.93 -32.00 -5.94
N LYS A 403 0.25 -32.76 -5.08
CA LYS A 403 -1.18 -32.57 -4.81
C LYS A 403 -1.34 -31.53 -3.70
N TYR A 404 -1.81 -30.35 -4.08
CA TYR A 404 -2.18 -29.31 -3.12
C TYR A 404 -3.56 -29.61 -2.50
N PRO A 405 -3.77 -29.27 -1.22
CA PRO A 405 -5.10 -29.32 -0.62
C PRO A 405 -6.04 -28.33 -1.32
N LYS A 406 -7.35 -28.58 -1.21
CA LYS A 406 -8.37 -27.75 -1.86
C LYS A 406 -9.09 -26.90 -0.83
N ALA A 407 -9.39 -25.66 -1.19
CA ALA A 407 -10.21 -24.76 -0.39
C ALA A 407 -11.23 -24.00 -1.25
N THR A 408 -12.27 -23.51 -0.61
CA THR A 408 -13.27 -22.61 -1.21
C THR A 408 -13.19 -21.29 -0.50
N PHE A 409 -13.01 -20.21 -1.27
CA PHE A 409 -12.97 -18.84 -0.76
C PHE A 409 -13.89 -17.96 -1.60
N HIS A 410 -15.15 -17.85 -1.18
CA HIS A 410 -16.16 -17.04 -1.86
C HIS A 410 -16.42 -15.76 -1.05
N ALA A 411 -15.80 -14.64 -1.44
CA ALA A 411 -15.99 -13.32 -0.83
C ALA A 411 -17.34 -12.72 -1.23
N ASN A 412 -18.43 -13.41 -0.86
CA ASN A 412 -19.82 -13.05 -1.14
C ASN A 412 -20.55 -12.41 0.07
N ARG A 413 -19.79 -11.87 1.01
CA ARG A 413 -20.23 -11.13 2.21
C ARG A 413 -19.14 -10.15 2.61
N PRO A 414 -19.40 -9.18 3.54
CA PRO A 414 -18.40 -8.20 3.98
C PRO A 414 -17.07 -8.83 4.38
N PHE A 415 -15.98 -8.20 3.96
CA PHE A 415 -14.62 -8.65 4.25
C PHE A 415 -13.67 -7.48 4.53
N VAL A 416 -12.55 -7.78 5.16
CA VAL A 416 -11.43 -6.85 5.36
C VAL A 416 -10.34 -7.19 4.35
N TYR A 417 -9.61 -6.19 3.89
CA TYR A 417 -8.46 -6.41 3.01
C TYR A 417 -7.29 -5.50 3.39
N VAL A 418 -6.09 -5.98 3.13
CA VAL A 418 -4.83 -5.30 3.40
C VAL A 418 -3.97 -5.40 2.15
N ILE A 419 -3.38 -4.29 1.72
CA ILE A 419 -2.38 -4.28 0.63
C ILE A 419 -1.03 -3.96 1.25
N GLY A 420 -0.04 -4.81 0.98
CA GLY A 420 1.30 -4.64 1.51
C GLY A 420 2.39 -5.11 0.57
N GLU A 421 3.62 -4.78 0.93
CA GLU A 421 4.82 -5.15 0.21
C GLU A 421 5.61 -6.23 1.01
N ALA A 422 5.86 -7.38 0.36
CA ALA A 422 6.30 -8.59 1.04
C ALA A 422 7.75 -8.52 1.54
N SER A 423 8.66 -7.86 0.83
CA SER A 423 10.07 -7.84 1.20
C SER A 423 10.36 -6.98 2.44
N SER A 424 9.61 -5.90 2.62
CA SER A 424 9.70 -5.03 3.80
C SER A 424 8.70 -5.40 4.90
N GLY A 425 7.57 -6.02 4.53
CA GLY A 425 6.45 -6.25 5.42
C GLY A 425 5.58 -5.02 5.67
N VAL A 426 5.77 -3.93 4.90
CA VAL A 426 5.04 -2.67 5.05
C VAL A 426 3.59 -2.82 4.60
N ILE A 427 2.66 -2.32 5.40
CA ILE A 427 1.24 -2.20 5.04
C ILE A 427 1.00 -0.85 4.38
N LEU A 428 0.54 -0.89 3.13
CA LEU A 428 0.22 0.32 2.36
C LEU A 428 -1.22 0.77 2.54
N PHE A 429 -2.17 -0.16 2.40
CA PHE A 429 -3.60 0.09 2.55
C PHE A 429 -4.28 -0.90 3.49
N VAL A 430 -5.28 -0.40 4.17
CA VAL A 430 -6.27 -1.21 4.89
C VAL A 430 -7.66 -0.80 4.46
N GLY A 431 -8.56 -1.78 4.32
CA GLY A 431 -9.93 -1.50 3.89
C GLY A 431 -10.94 -2.53 4.37
N LYS A 432 -12.20 -2.11 4.34
CA LYS A 432 -13.37 -2.94 4.59
C LYS A 432 -14.33 -2.80 3.42
N TYR A 433 -14.76 -3.90 2.85
CA TYR A 433 -15.78 -3.92 1.80
C TYR A 433 -17.09 -4.50 2.33
N THR A 434 -18.18 -3.77 2.19
CA THR A 434 -19.51 -4.11 2.74
C THR A 434 -20.55 -4.38 1.66
N GLY A 435 -20.18 -4.28 0.37
CA GLY A 435 -21.11 -4.35 -0.76
C GLY A 435 -21.85 -3.03 -1.02
N ARG A 436 -21.36 -1.92 -0.48
CA ARG A 436 -21.96 -0.57 -0.61
C ARG A 436 -20.90 0.48 -0.78
#